data_62d985bde1f768a25554dc99c35e8068
#
_entry.id   62d985bde1f768a25554dc99c35e8068
#
_cell.length_a   1.000
_cell.length_b   1.000
_cell.length_c   1.000
_cell.angle_alpha   90.00
_cell.angle_beta   90.00
_cell.angle_gamma   90.00
#
_symmetry.space_group_name_H-M   'P 1'
#
loop_
_entity.id
_entity.type
_entity.pdbx_description
1 polymer ?
#
loop_
_entity_poly.entity_id
_entity_poly.type
_entity_poly.pdbx_seq_one_letter_code
_entity_poly.pdbx_strand_id
1 'polypeptide(L)'
;GLGLAVHRSFVTYVAACARVKIVDGKITVPEIHMALDCGFAANPERIRSQMEGSAVQGMTIALYSGVTFENGAAVQSNYHDYQMVRSDNFPEKVHTHIVPHPFSVHASGVGEPGVPPVAPAIGNAVFHATGKRMRDLPMGDTV
;
A
#
# COMPACT_ATOMS: atom_id res chain seq x y z
N GLY A 1 -3.48 -14.62 -5.22
CA GLY A 1 -4.42 -13.68 -5.85
C GLY A 1 -3.74 -12.42 -6.36
N LEU A 2 -4.39 -11.75 -7.28
CA LEU A 2 -4.01 -10.41 -7.77
C LEU A 2 -5.15 -9.44 -7.52
N GLY A 3 -4.84 -8.23 -7.09
CA GLY A 3 -5.81 -7.17 -6.86
C GLY A 3 -5.30 -5.82 -7.32
N LEU A 4 -6.19 -5.05 -7.94
CA LEU A 4 -5.91 -3.73 -8.49
C LEU A 4 -6.78 -2.69 -7.80
N ALA A 5 -6.22 -1.50 -7.57
CA ALA A 5 -6.95 -0.31 -7.18
C ALA A 5 -6.28 0.94 -7.73
N VAL A 6 -7.06 2.01 -7.90
CA VAL A 6 -6.60 3.29 -8.45
C VAL A 6 -7.04 4.42 -7.53
N HIS A 7 -6.20 5.42 -7.39
CA HIS A 7 -6.47 6.63 -6.60
C HIS A 7 -5.99 7.87 -7.34
N ARG A 8 -6.63 8.99 -7.07
CA ARG A 8 -6.19 10.32 -7.53
C ARG A 8 -6.18 11.31 -6.37
N SER A 9 -5.01 11.89 -6.11
CA SER A 9 -4.85 13.03 -5.19
C SER A 9 -3.65 13.87 -5.60
N PHE A 10 -3.60 15.13 -5.15
CA PHE A 10 -2.53 16.09 -5.51
C PHE A 10 -2.25 16.19 -7.03
N VAL A 11 -3.31 16.05 -7.83
CA VAL A 11 -3.29 16.03 -9.31
C VAL A 11 -2.55 14.80 -9.90
N THR A 12 -2.06 13.88 -9.07
CA THR A 12 -1.38 12.64 -9.48
C THR A 12 -2.36 11.47 -9.47
N TYR A 13 -2.27 10.59 -10.47
CA TYR A 13 -2.95 9.30 -10.50
C TYR A 13 -1.99 8.19 -10.09
N VAL A 14 -2.44 7.29 -9.24
CA VAL A 14 -1.67 6.10 -8.86
C VAL A 14 -2.54 4.86 -8.94
N ALA A 15 -2.03 3.83 -9.61
CA ALA A 15 -2.58 2.48 -9.60
C ALA A 15 -1.66 1.56 -8.79
N ALA A 16 -2.23 0.80 -7.86
CA ALA A 16 -1.52 -0.26 -7.14
C ALA A 16 -2.05 -1.62 -7.58
N CYS A 17 -1.15 -2.55 -7.88
CA CYS A 17 -1.47 -3.95 -8.12
C CYS A 17 -0.71 -4.80 -7.10
N ALA A 18 -1.43 -5.50 -6.22
CA ALA A 18 -0.84 -6.36 -5.20
C ALA A 18 -0.99 -7.83 -5.59
N ARG A 19 0.09 -8.60 -5.39
CA ARG A 19 0.06 -10.06 -5.39
C ARG A 19 -0.03 -10.55 -3.96
N VAL A 20 -1.00 -11.42 -3.69
CA VAL A 20 -1.20 -12.05 -2.38
C VAL A 20 -1.04 -13.55 -2.51
N LYS A 21 -0.38 -14.18 -1.54
CA LYS A 21 -0.35 -15.63 -1.31
C LYS A 21 -1.00 -15.93 0.03
N ILE A 22 -1.75 -17.03 0.08
CA ILE A 22 -2.31 -17.56 1.33
C ILE A 22 -1.63 -18.89 1.59
N VAL A 23 -0.96 -19.00 2.72
CA VAL A 23 -0.28 -20.23 3.17
C VAL A 23 -0.72 -20.49 4.61
N ASP A 24 -1.33 -21.64 4.86
CA ASP A 24 -1.87 -22.03 6.17
C ASP A 24 -2.76 -20.95 6.81
N GLY A 25 -3.58 -20.31 5.97
CA GLY A 25 -4.47 -19.22 6.38
C GLY A 25 -3.80 -17.87 6.55
N LYS A 26 -2.46 -17.78 6.44
CA LYS A 26 -1.71 -16.52 6.58
C LYS A 26 -1.61 -15.78 5.25
N ILE A 27 -1.92 -14.47 5.28
CA ILE A 27 -1.77 -13.56 4.16
C ILE A 27 -0.30 -13.11 4.06
N THR A 28 0.31 -13.27 2.90
CA THR A 28 1.60 -12.67 2.56
C THR A 28 1.47 -11.85 1.28
N VAL A 29 2.22 -10.75 1.19
CA VAL A 29 2.20 -9.83 0.04
C VAL A 29 3.62 -9.78 -0.55
N PRO A 30 3.99 -10.77 -1.39
CA PRO A 30 5.36 -10.84 -1.90
C PRO A 30 5.69 -9.74 -2.91
N GLU A 31 4.69 -9.17 -3.59
CA GLU A 31 4.95 -8.26 -4.70
C GLU A 31 3.86 -7.18 -4.79
N ILE A 32 4.29 -5.92 -4.98
CA ILE A 32 3.42 -4.78 -5.24
C ILE A 32 3.98 -3.99 -6.43
N HIS A 33 3.12 -3.68 -7.40
CA HIS A 33 3.41 -2.76 -8.49
C HIS A 33 2.68 -1.45 -8.24
N MET A 34 3.42 -0.34 -8.34
CA MET A 34 2.92 1.03 -8.20
C MET A 34 3.15 1.75 -9.54
N ALA A 35 2.08 2.08 -10.24
CA ALA A 35 2.16 2.87 -11.47
C ALA A 35 1.61 4.27 -11.21
N LEU A 36 2.36 5.32 -11.56
CA LEU A 36 1.91 6.70 -11.33
C LEU A 36 2.07 7.58 -12.55
N ASP A 37 1.11 8.47 -12.70
CA ASP A 37 1.15 9.61 -13.61
C ASP A 37 1.16 10.90 -12.78
N CYS A 38 2.33 11.53 -12.69
CA CYS A 38 2.56 12.76 -11.93
C CYS A 38 2.97 13.95 -12.83
N GLY A 39 2.75 13.84 -14.14
CA GLY A 39 3.32 14.80 -15.09
C GLY A 39 4.84 14.64 -15.21
N PHE A 40 5.56 15.73 -15.37
CA PHE A 40 7.01 15.68 -15.48
C PHE A 40 7.68 15.17 -14.20
N ALA A 41 8.40 14.07 -14.31
CA ALA A 41 9.14 13.47 -13.18
C ALA A 41 10.49 14.17 -13.00
N ALA A 42 10.55 15.21 -12.17
CA ALA A 42 11.77 15.99 -11.95
C ALA A 42 12.91 15.17 -11.32
N ASN A 43 12.58 14.21 -10.45
CA ASN A 43 13.56 13.30 -9.86
C ASN A 43 12.95 11.89 -9.75
N PRO A 44 13.11 11.04 -10.78
CA PRO A 44 12.53 9.71 -10.82
C PRO A 44 12.93 8.81 -9.64
N GLU A 45 14.16 8.90 -9.15
CA GLU A 45 14.63 8.07 -8.03
C GLU A 45 13.93 8.45 -6.71
N ARG A 46 13.69 9.73 -6.47
CA ARG A 46 12.93 10.17 -5.28
C ARG A 46 11.46 9.77 -5.38
N ILE A 47 10.90 9.78 -6.59
CA ILE A 47 9.54 9.30 -6.84
C ILE A 47 9.45 7.80 -6.56
N ARG A 48 10.42 6.99 -7.00
CA ARG A 48 10.49 5.56 -6.67
C ARG A 48 10.51 5.32 -5.17
N SER A 49 11.40 6.03 -4.45
CA SER A 49 11.48 5.92 -2.98
C SER A 49 10.15 6.26 -2.29
N GLN A 50 9.41 7.26 -2.79
CA GLN A 50 8.09 7.61 -2.26
C GLN A 50 7.07 6.50 -2.52
N MET A 51 7.07 5.87 -3.69
CA MET A 51 6.16 4.78 -4.02
C MET A 51 6.49 3.50 -3.23
N GLU A 52 7.76 3.19 -3.03
CA GLU A 52 8.21 2.09 -2.16
C GLU A 52 7.74 2.29 -0.72
N GLY A 53 7.98 3.49 -0.16
CA GLY A 53 7.48 3.86 1.17
C GLY A 53 5.96 3.82 1.27
N SER A 54 5.25 4.27 0.23
CA SER A 54 3.79 4.23 0.14
C SER A 54 3.24 2.80 0.13
N ALA A 55 3.91 1.86 -0.57
CA ALA A 55 3.53 0.46 -0.59
C ALA A 55 3.61 -0.16 0.82
N VAL A 56 4.69 0.12 1.55
CA VAL A 56 4.88 -0.35 2.93
C VAL A 56 3.88 0.25 3.90
N GLN A 57 3.67 1.56 3.81
CA GLN A 57 2.69 2.25 4.66
C GLN A 57 1.27 1.75 4.38
N GLY A 58 0.90 1.62 3.11
CA GLY A 58 -0.41 1.12 2.72
C GLY A 58 -0.63 -0.34 3.14
N MET A 59 0.40 -1.20 3.05
CA MET A 59 0.36 -2.57 3.56
C MET A 59 0.22 -2.59 5.09
N THR A 60 0.93 -1.70 5.81
CA THR A 60 0.78 -1.52 7.26
C THR A 60 -0.66 -1.20 7.63
N ILE A 61 -1.27 -0.23 6.96
CA ILE A 61 -2.68 0.15 7.16
C ILE A 61 -3.62 -1.02 6.83
N ALA A 62 -3.35 -1.75 5.75
CA ALA A 62 -4.19 -2.85 5.31
C ALA A 62 -4.24 -3.99 6.31
N LEU A 63 -3.09 -4.41 6.87
CA LEU A 63 -2.97 -5.68 7.58
C LEU A 63 -2.82 -5.54 9.09
N TYR A 64 -2.20 -4.44 9.59
CA TYR A 64 -1.71 -4.40 10.97
C TYR A 64 -2.16 -3.18 11.77
N SER A 65 -2.14 -2.00 11.14
CA SER A 65 -2.23 -0.72 11.85
C SER A 65 -3.62 -0.50 12.48
N GLY A 66 -3.68 -0.51 13.80
CA GLY A 66 -4.89 -0.22 14.56
C GLY A 66 -4.56 0.36 15.92
N VAL A 67 -5.35 1.35 16.34
CA VAL A 67 -5.32 1.91 17.70
C VAL A 67 -6.66 1.60 18.36
N THR A 68 -6.62 0.97 19.53
CA THR A 68 -7.78 0.67 20.34
C THR A 68 -7.85 1.59 21.55
N PHE A 69 -9.04 1.79 22.08
CA PHE A 69 -9.26 2.68 23.22
C PHE A 69 -9.96 1.94 24.35
N GLU A 70 -9.43 2.08 25.55
CA GLU A 70 -10.05 1.58 26.78
C GLU A 70 -10.09 2.71 27.83
N ASN A 71 -11.24 2.87 28.49
CA ASN A 71 -11.44 3.90 29.50
C ASN A 71 -11.06 5.33 29.06
N GLY A 72 -11.23 5.66 27.77
CA GLY A 72 -10.92 6.96 27.20
C GLY A 72 -9.45 7.22 26.86
N ALA A 73 -8.58 6.20 26.98
CA ALA A 73 -7.16 6.28 26.64
C ALA A 73 -6.79 5.28 25.54
N ALA A 74 -5.80 5.61 24.70
CA ALA A 74 -5.24 4.67 23.73
C ALA A 74 -4.53 3.53 24.46
N VAL A 75 -4.75 2.29 24.02
CA VAL A 75 -4.12 1.09 24.58
C VAL A 75 -2.67 0.99 24.09
N GLN A 76 -2.46 1.22 22.79
CA GLN A 76 -1.12 1.19 22.21
C GLN A 76 -0.31 2.41 22.67
N SER A 77 0.89 2.17 23.15
CA SER A 77 1.73 3.20 23.76
C SER A 77 3.03 3.50 22.99
N ASN A 78 3.54 2.54 22.21
CA ASN A 78 4.79 2.71 21.47
C ASN A 78 4.95 1.59 20.41
N TYR A 79 6.11 1.54 19.74
CA TYR A 79 6.45 0.58 18.69
C TYR A 79 6.43 -0.90 19.12
N HIS A 80 6.47 -1.21 20.41
CA HIS A 80 6.42 -2.58 20.90
C HIS A 80 5.00 -3.18 20.88
N ASP A 81 3.97 -2.36 20.96
CA ASP A 81 2.57 -2.77 21.00
C ASP A 81 1.73 -2.22 19.81
N TYR A 82 2.31 -1.34 18.98
CA TYR A 82 1.72 -0.90 17.72
C TYR A 82 2.27 -1.72 16.55
N GLN A 83 1.42 -2.54 15.96
CA GLN A 83 1.79 -3.44 14.88
C GLN A 83 1.94 -2.70 13.54
N MET A 84 3.02 -3.03 12.81
CA MET A 84 3.30 -2.49 11.48
C MET A 84 4.16 -3.46 10.66
N VAL A 85 4.29 -3.22 9.37
CA VAL A 85 5.21 -3.95 8.51
C VAL A 85 6.65 -3.77 9.02
N ARG A 86 7.37 -4.87 9.11
CA ARG A 86 8.77 -4.96 9.53
C ARG A 86 9.60 -5.67 8.45
N SER A 87 10.90 -5.78 8.67
CA SER A 87 11.83 -6.40 7.71
C SER A 87 11.57 -7.88 7.43
N ASP A 88 10.88 -8.58 8.34
CA ASP A 88 10.53 -10.00 8.24
C ASP A 88 9.24 -10.28 7.46
N ASN A 89 8.39 -9.25 7.26
CA ASN A 89 7.14 -9.35 6.51
C ASN A 89 6.99 -8.31 5.39
N PHE A 90 8.09 -7.64 5.05
CA PHE A 90 8.17 -6.68 3.96
C PHE A 90 7.94 -7.37 2.61
N PRO A 91 7.34 -6.71 1.60
CA PRO A 91 7.24 -7.26 0.26
C PRO A 91 8.63 -7.58 -0.33
N GLU A 92 8.79 -8.77 -0.91
CA GLU A 92 10.05 -9.15 -1.56
C GLU A 92 10.42 -8.19 -2.70
N LYS A 93 9.39 -7.63 -3.37
CA LYS A 93 9.55 -6.70 -4.50
C LYS A 93 8.49 -5.62 -4.48
N VAL A 94 8.94 -4.37 -4.62
CA VAL A 94 8.08 -3.23 -4.96
C VAL A 94 8.57 -2.66 -6.29
N HIS A 95 7.70 -2.64 -7.30
CA HIS A 95 7.99 -2.13 -8.63
C HIS A 95 7.31 -0.78 -8.84
N THR A 96 8.08 0.24 -9.22
CA THR A 96 7.54 1.56 -9.56
C THR A 96 7.60 1.81 -11.05
N HIS A 97 6.47 2.15 -11.63
CA HIS A 97 6.28 2.49 -13.04
C HIS A 97 5.85 3.96 -13.14
N ILE A 98 6.72 4.81 -13.69
CA ILE A 98 6.44 6.24 -13.87
C ILE A 98 6.01 6.45 -15.32
N VAL A 99 4.83 7.04 -15.53
CA VAL A 99 4.38 7.44 -16.87
C VAL A 99 5.26 8.60 -17.34
N PRO A 100 5.96 8.45 -18.50
CA PRO A 100 6.90 9.47 -18.95
C PRO A 100 6.15 10.68 -19.53
N HIS A 101 6.57 11.87 -19.12
CA HIS A 101 6.09 13.15 -19.66
C HIS A 101 7.25 14.08 -19.98
N PRO A 102 7.13 14.93 -21.02
CA PRO A 102 8.13 15.96 -21.31
C PRO A 102 8.11 17.07 -20.26
N PHE A 103 9.19 17.85 -20.18
CA PHE A 103 9.33 18.96 -19.22
C PHE A 103 8.21 20.02 -19.32
N SER A 104 7.56 20.12 -20.47
CA SER A 104 6.43 21.04 -20.68
C SER A 104 5.16 20.66 -19.93
N VAL A 105 5.05 19.41 -19.43
CA VAL A 105 3.92 18.97 -18.62
C VAL A 105 4.19 19.32 -17.16
N HIS A 106 3.24 19.99 -16.53
CA HIS A 106 3.37 20.42 -15.14
C HIS A 106 3.56 19.22 -14.19
N ALA A 107 4.57 19.28 -13.32
CA ALA A 107 4.79 18.28 -12.28
C ALA A 107 3.74 18.40 -11.16
N SER A 108 3.27 17.27 -10.62
CA SER A 108 2.28 17.22 -9.55
C SER A 108 2.82 16.50 -8.31
N GLY A 109 2.02 16.46 -7.22
CA GLY A 109 2.44 15.94 -5.93
C GLY A 109 2.69 14.42 -5.95
N VAL A 110 3.81 13.97 -5.37
CA VAL A 110 4.22 12.55 -5.36
C VAL A 110 4.46 11.98 -3.97
N GLY A 111 4.29 12.79 -2.91
CA GLY A 111 4.60 12.37 -1.53
C GLY A 111 3.63 11.34 -0.97
N GLU A 112 2.33 11.55 -1.16
CA GLU A 112 1.27 10.79 -0.47
C GLU A 112 0.37 9.94 -1.39
N PRO A 113 0.19 10.26 -2.70
CA PRO A 113 -0.85 9.62 -3.52
C PRO A 113 -0.67 8.11 -3.70
N GLY A 114 0.50 7.57 -3.37
CA GLY A 114 0.77 6.13 -3.43
C GLY A 114 0.12 5.32 -2.30
N VAL A 115 -0.18 5.90 -1.14
CA VAL A 115 -0.69 5.16 0.03
C VAL A 115 -2.12 4.64 -0.16
N PRO A 116 -3.11 5.47 -0.59
CA PRO A 116 -4.52 5.07 -0.58
C PRO A 116 -4.87 3.84 -1.44
N PRO A 117 -4.28 3.60 -2.62
CA PRO A 117 -4.67 2.47 -3.45
C PRO A 117 -4.13 1.11 -2.95
N VAL A 118 -3.18 1.07 -2.02
CA VAL A 118 -2.53 -0.18 -1.61
C VAL A 118 -3.47 -1.08 -0.81
N ALA A 119 -4.14 -0.56 0.21
CA ALA A 119 -5.05 -1.36 1.03
C ALA A 119 -6.20 -1.99 0.22
N PRO A 120 -6.93 -1.26 -0.65
CA PRO A 120 -7.95 -1.87 -1.48
C PRO A 120 -7.38 -2.84 -2.53
N ALA A 121 -6.16 -2.62 -3.04
CA ALA A 121 -5.51 -3.59 -3.93
C ALA A 121 -5.24 -4.92 -3.21
N ILE A 122 -4.73 -4.88 -1.96
CA ILE A 122 -4.54 -6.08 -1.13
C ILE A 122 -5.88 -6.75 -0.84
N GLY A 123 -6.91 -6.01 -0.44
CA GLY A 123 -8.24 -6.57 -0.19
C GLY A 123 -8.85 -7.24 -1.43
N ASN A 124 -8.68 -6.67 -2.61
CA ASN A 124 -9.09 -7.28 -3.88
C ASN A 124 -8.27 -8.54 -4.21
N ALA A 125 -6.97 -8.55 -3.91
CA ALA A 125 -6.11 -9.72 -4.10
C ALA A 125 -6.50 -10.88 -3.16
N VAL A 126 -6.83 -10.59 -1.91
CA VAL A 126 -7.35 -11.58 -0.95
C VAL A 126 -8.68 -12.16 -1.46
N PHE A 127 -9.59 -11.31 -1.92
CA PHE A 127 -10.84 -11.77 -2.51
C PHE A 127 -10.62 -12.68 -3.74
N HIS A 128 -9.71 -12.29 -4.62
CA HIS A 128 -9.36 -13.11 -5.79
C HIS A 128 -8.77 -14.48 -5.40
N ALA A 129 -8.02 -14.53 -4.28
CA ALA A 129 -7.42 -15.78 -3.80
C ALA A 129 -8.40 -16.70 -3.07
N THR A 130 -9.38 -16.13 -2.34
CA THR A 130 -10.16 -16.86 -1.34
C THR A 130 -11.68 -16.79 -1.53
N GLY A 131 -12.17 -15.85 -2.32
CA GLY A 131 -13.59 -15.51 -2.41
C GLY A 131 -14.13 -14.71 -1.20
N LYS A 132 -13.32 -14.50 -0.15
CA LYS A 132 -13.70 -13.73 1.04
C LYS A 132 -13.47 -12.25 0.85
N ARG A 133 -14.50 -11.42 1.02
CA ARG A 133 -14.42 -9.97 0.90
C ARG A 133 -14.07 -9.35 2.26
N MET A 134 -12.87 -8.77 2.34
CA MET A 134 -12.44 -7.99 3.50
C MET A 134 -13.10 -6.60 3.46
N ARG A 135 -13.71 -6.17 4.58
CA ARG A 135 -14.47 -4.91 4.68
C ARG A 135 -13.97 -3.99 5.79
N ASP A 136 -13.21 -4.51 6.74
CA ASP A 136 -12.69 -3.78 7.89
C ASP A 136 -11.18 -3.58 7.76
N LEU A 137 -10.65 -2.52 8.36
CA LEU A 137 -9.22 -2.25 8.49
C LEU A 137 -8.84 -2.11 9.98
N PRO A 138 -7.71 -2.69 10.38
CA PRO A 138 -6.88 -3.59 9.59
C PRO A 138 -7.60 -4.91 9.28
N MET A 139 -7.31 -5.48 8.11
CA MET A 139 -7.88 -6.79 7.70
C MET A 139 -7.32 -7.95 8.54
N GLY A 140 -6.21 -7.73 9.23
CA GLY A 140 -5.40 -8.79 9.79
C GLY A 140 -4.55 -9.50 8.73
N ASP A 141 -3.66 -10.36 9.17
CA ASP A 141 -2.79 -11.16 8.30
C ASP A 141 -3.24 -12.62 8.16
N THR A 142 -4.50 -12.90 8.51
CA THR A 142 -5.12 -14.25 8.43
C THR A 142 -6.51 -14.19 7.79
N VAL A 143 -6.92 -15.27 7.10
CA VAL A 143 -8.23 -15.45 6.43
C VAL A 143 -8.94 -16.71 6.83
#